data_f80024a97fdeab667f5fa748c27e2487
#
_entry.id   f80024a97fdeab667f5fa748c27e2487
#
_cell.length_a   1.000
_cell.length_b   1.000
_cell.length_c   1.000
_cell.angle_alpha   90.00
_cell.angle_beta   90.00
_cell.angle_gamma   90.00
#
_symmetry.space_group_name_H-M   'P 1'
#
loop_
_entity.id
_entity.type
_entity.pdbx_description
1 polymer ?
#
loop_
_entity_poly.entity_id
_entity_poly.type
_entity_poly.pdbx_seq_one_letter_code
_entity_poly.pdbx_strand_id
1 'polypeptide(L)'
;PTVLALTATADDECAQAVRRELPIDACVFDASDRPNLRLDDRRNVPSRDNYLANLVATGEKTVAFVNSREQSVAVARALRKHAPQVAPLIGFYNAGLSRSERKRIEQLFRTDALLVLIATSAFGEGVDIPNIRHVVLYHMPFNEIEFNQMSGRAGRDGKPACVHLLFSRNDCALNERILADMTPCHDSLAQVYRKLRDMQRASDTLFFTTSDAELAKNVSTDIFPVNTASVTCAVAVFRELGLIEAHAMFGPDGLVRSIHVKDTQDKVQLTDSVRYREGMDEREIFHAFRDWVMRSNACDLQRRVSHPILPTTAVAKEVGNEQVE
;
A
#
# COMPACT_ATOMS: atom_id res chain seq x y z
N PRO A 1 34.59 -2.79 -1.67
CA PRO A 1 33.69 -2.54 -0.54
C PRO A 1 32.84 -3.78 -0.28
N THR A 2 32.61 -4.12 0.98
CA THR A 2 31.70 -5.20 1.36
C THR A 2 30.27 -4.69 1.25
N VAL A 3 29.37 -5.46 0.58
CA VAL A 3 27.97 -5.13 0.41
C VAL A 3 27.14 -6.04 1.32
N LEU A 4 26.25 -5.47 2.12
CA LEU A 4 25.26 -6.17 2.93
C LEU A 4 23.86 -5.76 2.49
N ALA A 5 23.09 -6.72 1.97
CA ALA A 5 21.68 -6.54 1.66
C ALA A 5 20.82 -7.20 2.76
N LEU A 6 19.87 -6.46 3.33
CA LEU A 6 18.97 -6.93 4.40
C LEU A 6 17.53 -6.72 3.96
N THR A 7 16.71 -7.74 4.12
CA THR A 7 15.26 -7.66 3.94
C THR A 7 14.54 -8.56 4.94
N ALA A 8 13.38 -8.13 5.39
CA ALA A 8 12.51 -8.93 6.26
C ALA A 8 11.58 -9.85 5.48
N THR A 9 11.44 -9.62 4.17
CA THR A 9 10.59 -10.41 3.26
C THR A 9 11.33 -10.55 1.95
N ALA A 10 11.61 -11.77 1.52
CA ALA A 10 12.24 -12.05 0.25
C ALA A 10 11.55 -13.27 -0.37
N ASP A 11 10.76 -13.04 -1.40
CA ASP A 11 10.33 -14.10 -2.30
C ASP A 11 11.44 -14.47 -3.28
N ASP A 12 11.17 -15.43 -4.15
CA ASP A 12 12.16 -15.89 -5.14
C ASP A 12 12.58 -14.79 -6.11
N GLU A 13 11.65 -13.90 -6.49
CA GLU A 13 11.92 -12.80 -7.42
C GLU A 13 12.85 -11.76 -6.79
N CYS A 14 12.54 -11.34 -5.56
CA CYS A 14 13.37 -10.41 -4.80
C CYS A 14 14.78 -10.99 -4.58
N ALA A 15 14.89 -12.27 -4.18
CA ALA A 15 16.17 -12.91 -3.97
C ALA A 15 17.01 -13.01 -5.25
N GLN A 16 16.37 -13.30 -6.39
CA GLN A 16 17.04 -13.32 -7.70
C GLN A 16 17.49 -11.92 -8.14
N ALA A 17 16.62 -10.91 -7.97
CA ALA A 17 16.95 -9.52 -8.29
C ALA A 17 18.16 -9.02 -7.48
N VAL A 18 18.18 -9.28 -6.17
CA VAL A 18 19.32 -8.92 -5.30
C VAL A 18 20.61 -9.60 -5.78
N ARG A 19 20.57 -10.89 -6.11
CA ARG A 19 21.76 -11.62 -6.60
C ARG A 19 22.23 -11.15 -7.98
N ARG A 20 21.32 -10.69 -8.83
CA ARG A 20 21.67 -10.16 -10.15
C ARG A 20 22.34 -8.80 -10.10
N GLU A 21 21.83 -7.93 -9.22
CA GLU A 21 22.30 -6.53 -9.15
C GLU A 21 23.48 -6.32 -8.20
N LEU A 22 23.66 -7.22 -7.23
CA LEU A 22 24.70 -7.08 -6.20
C LEU A 22 25.62 -8.32 -6.18
N PRO A 23 26.95 -8.12 -5.96
CA PRO A 23 27.91 -9.23 -5.82
C PRO A 23 27.73 -9.90 -4.44
N ILE A 24 26.71 -10.73 -4.29
CA ILE A 24 26.39 -11.44 -3.05
C ILE A 24 26.96 -12.85 -3.10
N ASP A 25 27.95 -13.14 -2.24
CA ASP A 25 28.63 -14.44 -2.16
C ASP A 25 27.93 -15.42 -1.21
N ALA A 26 27.24 -14.90 -0.17
CA ALA A 26 26.57 -15.71 0.85
C ALA A 26 25.22 -15.14 1.22
N CYS A 27 24.26 -16.03 1.50
CA CYS A 27 22.92 -15.67 2.00
C CYS A 27 22.66 -16.42 3.30
N VAL A 28 22.12 -15.68 4.28
CA VAL A 28 21.63 -16.23 5.55
C VAL A 28 20.13 -15.94 5.62
N PHE A 29 19.35 -16.96 5.94
CA PHE A 29 17.91 -16.86 6.10
C PHE A 29 17.52 -17.19 7.54
N ASP A 30 16.64 -16.37 8.11
CA ASP A 30 16.01 -16.64 9.40
C ASP A 30 14.58 -17.10 9.12
N ALA A 31 14.35 -18.40 9.30
CA ALA A 31 13.05 -19.05 9.13
C ALA A 31 12.28 -19.17 10.45
N SER A 32 12.71 -18.47 11.50
CA SER A 32 12.11 -18.58 12.84
C SER A 32 10.62 -18.29 12.81
N ASP A 33 9.86 -19.25 13.23
CA ASP A 33 8.43 -19.13 13.42
C ASP A 33 8.05 -18.17 14.55
N ARG A 34 6.87 -17.63 14.44
CA ARG A 34 6.26 -16.75 15.43
C ARG A 34 5.07 -17.42 16.13
N PRO A 35 5.31 -18.41 17.02
CA PRO A 35 4.24 -19.18 17.68
C PRO A 35 3.40 -18.33 18.64
N ASN A 36 3.89 -17.14 19.00
CA ASN A 36 3.17 -16.19 19.83
C ASN A 36 2.06 -15.42 19.08
N LEU A 37 1.97 -15.57 17.75
CA LEU A 37 0.94 -14.93 16.94
C LEU A 37 -0.25 -15.84 16.73
N ARG A 38 -1.44 -15.35 17.04
CA ARG A 38 -2.72 -15.99 16.76
C ARG A 38 -3.46 -15.20 15.68
N LEU A 39 -4.09 -15.89 14.75
CA LEU A 39 -5.02 -15.31 13.79
C LEU A 39 -6.46 -15.39 14.32
N ASP A 40 -7.21 -14.30 14.23
CA ASP A 40 -8.65 -14.25 14.40
C ASP A 40 -9.32 -13.83 13.07
N ASP A 41 -9.83 -14.81 12.34
CA ASP A 41 -10.49 -14.59 11.05
C ASP A 41 -11.92 -14.09 11.25
N ARG A 42 -12.13 -12.81 11.01
CA ARG A 42 -13.39 -12.08 11.10
C ARG A 42 -13.85 -11.47 9.78
N ARG A 43 -13.42 -12.03 8.66
CA ARG A 43 -13.77 -11.55 7.31
C ARG A 43 -15.28 -11.50 7.04
N ASN A 44 -16.06 -12.25 7.78
CA ASN A 44 -17.54 -12.31 7.67
C ASN A 44 -18.27 -11.65 8.84
N VAL A 45 -17.59 -10.83 9.65
CA VAL A 45 -18.25 -10.16 10.78
C VAL A 45 -19.31 -9.18 10.27
N PRO A 46 -20.54 -9.15 10.88
CA PRO A 46 -21.62 -8.28 10.41
C PRO A 46 -21.30 -6.80 10.47
N SER A 47 -20.53 -6.37 11.46
CA SER A 47 -20.08 -4.98 11.64
C SER A 47 -18.65 -4.96 12.14
N ARG A 48 -17.73 -4.59 11.24
CA ARG A 48 -16.31 -4.43 11.58
C ARG A 48 -16.07 -3.27 12.54
N ASP A 49 -16.89 -2.21 12.48
CA ASP A 49 -16.78 -1.06 13.36
C ASP A 49 -17.13 -1.42 14.81
N ASN A 50 -18.23 -2.18 15.00
CA ASN A 50 -18.60 -2.65 16.33
C ASN A 50 -17.57 -3.65 16.88
N TYR A 51 -17.05 -4.53 16.02
CA TYR A 51 -15.98 -5.45 16.41
C TYR A 51 -14.74 -4.68 16.87
N LEU A 52 -14.27 -3.72 16.08
CA LEU A 52 -13.11 -2.91 16.42
C LEU A 52 -13.35 -2.09 17.70
N ALA A 53 -14.55 -1.50 17.87
CA ALA A 53 -14.90 -0.76 19.08
C ALA A 53 -14.84 -1.63 20.34
N ASN A 54 -15.38 -2.85 20.28
CA ASN A 54 -15.32 -3.81 21.39
C ASN A 54 -13.87 -4.27 21.67
N LEU A 55 -13.08 -4.49 20.62
CA LEU A 55 -11.68 -4.88 20.77
C LEU A 55 -10.86 -3.80 21.47
N VAL A 56 -10.95 -2.54 21.03
CA VAL A 56 -10.16 -1.45 21.62
C VAL A 56 -10.63 -1.08 23.03
N ALA A 57 -11.88 -1.40 23.38
CA ALA A 57 -12.42 -1.20 24.73
C ALA A 57 -11.71 -2.07 25.78
N THR A 58 -10.99 -3.11 25.38
CA THR A 58 -10.14 -3.93 26.28
C THR A 58 -8.96 -3.12 26.85
N GLY A 59 -8.59 -2.00 26.22
CA GLY A 59 -7.46 -1.17 26.60
C GLY A 59 -6.10 -1.75 26.22
N GLU A 60 -6.06 -2.80 25.39
CA GLU A 60 -4.81 -3.37 24.89
C GLU A 60 -4.28 -2.62 23.67
N LYS A 61 -2.95 -2.55 23.55
CA LYS A 61 -2.28 -1.82 22.47
C LYS A 61 -2.62 -2.42 21.10
N THR A 62 -3.29 -1.60 20.26
CA THR A 62 -3.89 -2.02 19.00
C THR A 62 -3.45 -1.12 17.84
N VAL A 63 -3.09 -1.73 16.70
CA VAL A 63 -2.93 -1.03 15.42
C VAL A 63 -3.96 -1.57 14.44
N ALA A 64 -4.74 -0.68 13.82
CA ALA A 64 -5.67 -1.04 12.75
C ALA A 64 -5.22 -0.41 11.43
N PHE A 65 -4.98 -1.25 10.41
CA PHE A 65 -4.53 -0.82 9.09
C PHE A 65 -5.69 -0.55 8.14
N VAL A 66 -5.62 0.59 7.48
CA VAL A 66 -6.58 1.08 6.47
C VAL A 66 -5.84 1.56 5.21
N ASN A 67 -6.51 1.58 4.06
CA ASN A 67 -5.85 1.80 2.76
C ASN A 67 -5.82 3.26 2.29
N SER A 68 -6.43 4.21 3.00
CA SER A 68 -6.34 5.61 2.62
C SER A 68 -6.15 6.56 3.82
N ARG A 69 -5.61 7.75 3.52
CA ARG A 69 -5.42 8.81 4.53
C ARG A 69 -6.75 9.25 5.12
N GLU A 70 -7.76 9.43 4.29
CA GLU A 70 -9.12 9.82 4.66
C GLU A 70 -9.74 8.78 5.58
N GLN A 71 -9.58 7.51 5.27
CA GLN A 71 -10.08 6.40 6.09
C GLN A 71 -9.37 6.33 7.44
N SER A 72 -8.08 6.62 7.52
CA SER A 72 -7.38 6.64 8.81
C SER A 72 -7.97 7.67 9.78
N VAL A 73 -8.37 8.82 9.27
CA VAL A 73 -9.03 9.88 10.06
C VAL A 73 -10.50 9.53 10.35
N ALA A 74 -11.24 9.04 9.35
CA ALA A 74 -12.67 8.72 9.47
C ALA A 74 -12.90 7.60 10.49
N VAL A 75 -12.16 6.50 10.39
CA VAL A 75 -12.25 5.36 11.31
C VAL A 75 -11.84 5.77 12.72
N ALA A 76 -10.77 6.55 12.89
CA ALA A 76 -10.37 7.05 14.21
C ALA A 76 -11.46 7.93 14.85
N ARG A 77 -12.10 8.81 14.07
CA ARG A 77 -13.23 9.64 14.55
C ARG A 77 -14.46 8.81 14.93
N ALA A 78 -14.82 7.85 14.11
CA ALA A 78 -15.93 6.93 14.37
C ALA A 78 -15.67 6.12 15.64
N LEU A 79 -14.47 5.56 15.77
CA LEU A 79 -14.07 4.73 16.89
C LEU A 79 -14.10 5.50 18.23
N ARG A 80 -13.69 6.76 18.25
CA ARG A 80 -13.79 7.64 19.42
C ARG A 80 -15.24 7.84 19.90
N LYS A 81 -16.21 7.81 18.97
CA LYS A 81 -17.64 7.91 19.30
C LYS A 81 -18.20 6.60 19.82
N HIS A 82 -17.75 5.45 19.27
CA HIS A 82 -18.24 4.12 19.64
C HIS A 82 -17.55 3.54 20.90
N ALA A 83 -16.34 4.02 21.23
CA ALA A 83 -15.57 3.61 22.40
C ALA A 83 -15.11 4.83 23.21
N PRO A 84 -16.05 5.59 23.82
CA PRO A 84 -15.75 6.85 24.49
C PRO A 84 -14.79 6.72 25.68
N GLN A 85 -14.75 5.55 26.34
CA GLN A 85 -13.87 5.27 27.48
C GLN A 85 -12.38 5.26 27.09
N VAL A 86 -12.04 4.94 25.84
CA VAL A 86 -10.67 4.94 25.32
C VAL A 86 -10.43 6.04 24.28
N ALA A 87 -11.40 6.91 24.04
CA ALA A 87 -11.34 7.95 23.02
C ALA A 87 -10.08 8.83 23.08
N PRO A 88 -9.57 9.28 24.25
CA PRO A 88 -8.33 10.04 24.33
C PRO A 88 -7.08 9.27 23.93
N LEU A 89 -7.14 7.94 23.95
CA LEU A 89 -6.02 7.03 23.66
C LEU A 89 -5.97 6.59 22.19
N ILE A 90 -6.91 7.08 21.36
CA ILE A 90 -7.02 6.74 19.93
C ILE A 90 -6.35 7.82 19.09
N GLY A 91 -5.36 7.44 18.30
CA GLY A 91 -4.69 8.26 17.31
C GLY A 91 -4.89 7.77 15.88
N PHE A 92 -4.40 8.54 14.91
CA PHE A 92 -4.28 8.11 13.51
C PHE A 92 -2.88 8.43 12.98
N TYR A 93 -2.45 7.67 11.95
CA TYR A 93 -1.13 7.84 11.33
C TYR A 93 -1.20 7.60 9.82
N ASN A 94 -0.72 8.56 9.04
CA ASN A 94 -0.65 8.43 7.59
C ASN A 94 0.46 9.30 7.00
N ALA A 95 0.79 9.10 5.73
CA ALA A 95 1.85 9.83 5.02
C ALA A 95 1.55 11.34 4.81
N GLY A 96 0.31 11.79 5.02
CA GLY A 96 -0.08 13.20 4.95
C GLY A 96 0.33 14.02 6.17
N LEU A 97 0.70 13.37 7.26
CA LEU A 97 1.23 14.02 8.45
C LEU A 97 2.66 14.50 8.21
N SER A 98 3.02 15.65 8.76
CA SER A 98 4.40 16.15 8.76
C SER A 98 5.33 15.18 9.50
N ARG A 99 6.64 15.27 9.22
CA ARG A 99 7.63 14.44 9.90
C ARG A 99 7.62 14.61 11.42
N SER A 100 7.38 15.84 11.91
CA SER A 100 7.28 16.14 13.35
C SER A 100 6.05 15.53 13.99
N GLU A 101 4.89 15.59 13.33
CA GLU A 101 3.66 14.96 13.80
C GLU A 101 3.79 13.43 13.84
N ARG A 102 4.34 12.82 12.80
CA ARG A 102 4.61 11.38 12.77
C ARG A 102 5.47 10.94 13.95
N LYS A 103 6.62 11.60 14.17
CA LYS A 103 7.50 11.30 15.31
C LYS A 103 6.80 11.47 16.65
N ARG A 104 5.97 12.51 16.81
CA ARG A 104 5.19 12.72 18.03
C ARG A 104 4.19 11.59 18.28
N ILE A 105 3.45 11.18 17.27
CA ILE A 105 2.47 10.10 17.39
C ILE A 105 3.18 8.76 17.69
N GLU A 106 4.28 8.47 17.03
CA GLU A 106 5.11 7.29 17.30
C GLU A 106 5.59 7.26 18.77
N GLN A 107 6.04 8.40 19.28
CA GLN A 107 6.47 8.51 20.67
C GLN A 107 5.30 8.32 21.65
N LEU A 108 4.15 8.93 21.40
CA LEU A 108 2.95 8.76 22.24
C LEU A 108 2.47 7.30 22.24
N PHE A 109 2.53 6.63 21.07
CA PHE A 109 2.17 5.23 20.97
C PHE A 109 3.21 4.31 21.61
N ARG A 110 4.50 4.64 21.55
CA ARG A 110 5.58 3.90 22.21
C ARG A 110 5.46 3.96 23.74
N THR A 111 5.10 5.10 24.29
CA THR A 111 5.00 5.35 25.74
C THR A 111 3.63 5.05 26.33
N ASP A 112 2.75 4.37 25.59
CA ASP A 112 1.38 4.02 25.99
C ASP A 112 0.45 5.24 26.27
N ALA A 113 0.87 6.46 25.92
CA ALA A 113 0.00 7.63 25.92
C ALA A 113 -1.06 7.58 24.80
N LEU A 114 -0.81 6.80 23.76
CA LEU A 114 -1.81 6.29 22.83
C LEU A 114 -1.79 4.75 22.89
N LEU A 115 -2.95 4.13 22.94
CA LEU A 115 -3.10 2.67 22.91
C LEU A 115 -3.66 2.15 21.60
N VAL A 116 -4.35 3.01 20.84
CA VAL A 116 -4.96 2.63 19.57
C VAL A 116 -4.47 3.55 18.45
N LEU A 117 -3.99 2.94 17.37
CA LEU A 117 -3.53 3.68 16.21
C LEU A 117 -4.24 3.18 14.95
N ILE A 118 -4.98 4.08 14.28
CA ILE A 118 -5.54 3.80 12.95
C ILE A 118 -4.54 4.29 11.91
N ALA A 119 -3.95 3.38 11.15
CA ALA A 119 -2.79 3.68 10.34
C ALA A 119 -2.91 3.21 8.89
N THR A 120 -2.24 3.89 7.97
CA THR A 120 -1.93 3.35 6.64
C THR A 120 -0.62 2.57 6.70
N SER A 121 -0.23 1.93 5.58
CA SER A 121 1.07 1.24 5.43
C SER A 121 2.29 2.12 5.77
N ALA A 122 2.13 3.45 5.73
CA ALA A 122 3.15 4.40 6.18
C ALA A 122 3.59 4.21 7.65
N PHE A 123 2.75 3.56 8.49
CA PHE A 123 3.15 3.14 9.84
C PHE A 123 3.89 1.82 9.77
N GLY A 124 5.17 1.89 9.81
CA GLY A 124 5.95 0.65 9.79
C GLY A 124 7.36 0.85 9.30
N GLU A 125 7.63 1.84 8.48
CA GLU A 125 8.98 2.15 8.04
C GLU A 125 9.80 2.70 9.21
N GLY A 126 10.75 1.88 9.69
CA GLY A 126 11.67 2.28 10.78
C GLY A 126 11.05 2.37 12.17
N VAL A 127 9.79 1.92 12.37
CA VAL A 127 9.13 1.94 13.69
C VAL A 127 9.18 0.54 14.30
N ASP A 128 9.87 0.43 15.44
CA ASP A 128 9.87 -0.77 16.27
C ASP A 128 9.15 -0.50 17.59
N ILE A 129 7.98 -1.13 17.76
CA ILE A 129 7.15 -1.08 18.98
C ILE A 129 6.79 -2.53 19.33
N PRO A 130 7.47 -3.11 20.33
CA PRO A 130 7.41 -4.55 20.57
C PRO A 130 6.10 -5.04 21.19
N ASN A 131 5.41 -4.20 21.93
CA ASN A 131 4.27 -4.58 22.78
C ASN A 131 2.89 -4.39 22.14
N ILE A 132 2.77 -4.46 20.81
CA ILE A 132 1.48 -4.41 20.12
C ILE A 132 0.78 -5.75 20.34
N ARG A 133 -0.40 -5.72 20.98
CA ARG A 133 -1.19 -6.94 21.28
C ARG A 133 -2.14 -7.31 20.16
N HIS A 134 -2.69 -6.32 19.48
CA HIS A 134 -3.64 -6.52 18.39
C HIS A 134 -3.20 -5.78 17.14
N VAL A 135 -3.08 -6.51 16.05
CA VAL A 135 -3.00 -5.95 14.69
C VAL A 135 -4.30 -6.26 13.98
N VAL A 136 -4.96 -5.26 13.47
CA VAL A 136 -6.24 -5.38 12.76
C VAL A 136 -6.05 -4.98 11.30
N LEU A 137 -6.24 -5.91 10.39
CA LEU A 137 -6.34 -5.63 8.96
C LEU A 137 -7.79 -5.25 8.67
N TYR A 138 -8.10 -3.96 8.84
CA TYR A 138 -9.44 -3.41 8.69
C TYR A 138 -9.86 -3.35 7.22
N HIS A 139 -8.92 -2.98 6.32
CA HIS A 139 -9.04 -3.14 4.88
C HIS A 139 -8.08 -4.23 4.39
N MET A 140 -8.39 -4.80 3.21
CA MET A 140 -7.55 -5.80 2.57
C MET A 140 -6.21 -5.18 2.14
N PRO A 141 -5.05 -5.77 2.50
CA PRO A 141 -3.75 -5.37 1.96
C PRO A 141 -3.68 -5.52 0.44
N PHE A 142 -2.71 -4.89 -0.21
CA PHE A 142 -2.57 -4.97 -1.67
C PHE A 142 -1.83 -6.22 -2.14
N ASN A 143 -1.00 -6.82 -1.30
CA ASN A 143 -0.23 -8.02 -1.63
C ASN A 143 0.14 -8.81 -0.38
N GLU A 144 0.76 -9.97 -0.61
CA GLU A 144 1.16 -10.89 0.44
C GLU A 144 2.29 -10.34 1.33
N ILE A 145 3.20 -9.58 0.74
CA ILE A 145 4.30 -8.93 1.46
C ILE A 145 3.73 -7.93 2.47
N GLU A 146 2.81 -7.07 2.03
CA GLU A 146 2.15 -6.10 2.88
C GLU A 146 1.34 -6.78 4.00
N PHE A 147 0.58 -7.86 3.66
CA PHE A 147 -0.13 -8.69 4.63
C PHE A 147 0.82 -9.22 5.72
N ASN A 148 1.96 -9.78 5.33
CA ASN A 148 2.96 -10.33 6.25
C ASN A 148 3.63 -9.22 7.08
N GLN A 149 4.02 -8.10 6.46
CA GLN A 149 4.66 -6.97 7.13
C GLN A 149 3.74 -6.32 8.17
N MET A 150 2.46 -6.11 7.84
CA MET A 150 1.47 -5.58 8.78
C MET A 150 1.24 -6.55 9.94
N SER A 151 0.99 -7.82 9.64
CA SER A 151 0.80 -8.89 10.64
C SER A 151 2.01 -9.03 11.56
N GLY A 152 3.20 -8.93 11.00
CA GLY A 152 4.49 -9.03 11.72
C GLY A 152 4.75 -7.89 12.72
N ARG A 153 3.88 -6.87 12.79
CA ARG A 153 3.94 -5.83 13.84
C ARG A 153 3.45 -6.32 15.20
N ALA A 154 2.63 -7.37 15.24
CA ALA A 154 2.10 -7.91 16.47
C ALA A 154 3.18 -8.64 17.29
N GLY A 155 3.18 -8.46 18.60
CA GLY A 155 3.93 -9.27 19.57
C GLY A 155 5.42 -9.44 19.30
N ARG A 156 6.13 -8.40 18.90
CA ARG A 156 7.60 -8.46 18.65
C ARG A 156 8.42 -8.73 19.92
N ASP A 157 7.81 -8.57 21.08
CA ASP A 157 8.38 -8.92 22.38
C ASP A 157 8.24 -10.42 22.74
N GLY A 158 7.77 -11.25 21.80
CA GLY A 158 7.55 -12.68 22.01
C GLY A 158 6.31 -13.03 22.84
N LYS A 159 5.58 -12.04 23.38
CA LYS A 159 4.35 -12.28 24.14
C LYS A 159 3.18 -12.55 23.20
N PRO A 160 2.12 -13.26 23.67
CA PRO A 160 0.94 -13.54 22.88
C PRO A 160 0.35 -12.27 22.25
N ALA A 161 0.05 -12.34 20.97
CA ALA A 161 -0.56 -11.26 20.22
C ALA A 161 -1.50 -11.83 19.15
N CYS A 162 -2.49 -11.04 18.72
CA CYS A 162 -3.51 -11.47 17.78
C CYS A 162 -3.55 -10.59 16.54
N VAL A 163 -3.67 -11.22 15.37
CA VAL A 163 -3.92 -10.58 14.09
C VAL A 163 -5.38 -10.82 13.71
N HIS A 164 -6.15 -9.75 13.51
CA HIS A 164 -7.56 -9.79 13.17
C HIS A 164 -7.79 -9.42 11.72
N LEU A 165 -8.51 -10.25 10.98
CA LEU A 165 -8.90 -9.97 9.59
C LEU A 165 -10.34 -9.46 9.57
N LEU A 166 -10.54 -8.16 9.33
CA LEU A 166 -11.87 -7.54 9.23
C LEU A 166 -12.28 -7.19 7.81
N PHE A 167 -11.37 -7.24 6.86
CA PHE A 167 -11.67 -6.95 5.46
C PHE A 167 -12.64 -7.96 4.85
N SER A 168 -13.34 -7.55 3.81
CA SER A 168 -14.34 -8.35 3.11
C SER A 168 -14.16 -8.24 1.59
N ARG A 169 -14.99 -8.94 0.82
CA ARG A 169 -15.03 -8.79 -0.64
C ARG A 169 -15.32 -7.36 -1.10
N ASN A 170 -16.04 -6.58 -0.31
CA ASN A 170 -16.35 -5.19 -0.65
C ASN A 170 -15.09 -4.30 -0.67
N ASP A 171 -14.06 -4.67 0.09
CA ASP A 171 -12.78 -3.93 0.10
C ASP A 171 -12.00 -4.12 -1.20
N CYS A 172 -12.24 -5.20 -1.95
CA CYS A 172 -11.62 -5.43 -3.26
C CYS A 172 -11.91 -4.27 -4.23
N ALA A 173 -13.17 -3.81 -4.30
CA ALA A 173 -13.55 -2.69 -5.17
C ALA A 173 -12.84 -1.38 -4.77
N LEU A 174 -12.60 -1.15 -3.48
CA LEU A 174 -11.84 0.00 -3.01
C LEU A 174 -10.39 -0.10 -3.48
N ASN A 175 -9.75 -1.25 -3.28
CA ASN A 175 -8.36 -1.47 -3.70
C ASN A 175 -8.20 -1.38 -5.23
N GLU A 176 -9.11 -1.98 -5.99
CA GLU A 176 -9.12 -1.89 -7.45
C GLU A 176 -9.23 -0.43 -7.93
N ARG A 177 -10.05 0.38 -7.26
CA ARG A 177 -10.14 1.81 -7.56
C ARG A 177 -8.85 2.55 -7.24
N ILE A 178 -8.22 2.28 -6.11
CA ILE A 178 -6.93 2.89 -5.74
C ILE A 178 -5.86 2.54 -6.78
N LEU A 179 -5.77 1.27 -7.18
CA LEU A 179 -4.84 0.82 -8.22
C LEU A 179 -5.15 1.44 -9.58
N ALA A 180 -6.44 1.58 -9.93
CA ALA A 180 -6.86 2.24 -11.16
C ALA A 180 -6.49 3.73 -11.19
N ASP A 181 -6.52 4.39 -10.04
CA ASP A 181 -6.09 5.78 -9.90
C ASP A 181 -4.56 5.93 -10.05
N MET A 182 -3.80 4.95 -9.56
CA MET A 182 -2.34 4.93 -9.66
C MET A 182 -1.84 4.51 -11.05
N THR A 183 -2.59 3.62 -11.73
CA THR A 183 -2.27 3.17 -13.09
C THR A 183 -3.55 3.11 -13.91
N PRO A 184 -3.93 4.22 -14.57
CA PRO A 184 -5.13 4.28 -15.40
C PRO A 184 -5.08 3.25 -16.53
N CYS A 185 -6.23 2.70 -16.89
CA CYS A 185 -6.34 1.78 -18.01
C CYS A 185 -6.05 2.51 -19.35
N HIS A 186 -5.80 1.72 -20.41
CA HIS A 186 -5.54 2.24 -21.75
C HIS A 186 -6.56 3.31 -22.20
N ASP A 187 -7.86 3.06 -21.98
CA ASP A 187 -8.90 3.96 -22.45
C ASP A 187 -8.91 5.30 -21.68
N SER A 188 -8.69 5.27 -20.38
CA SER A 188 -8.51 6.49 -19.57
C SER A 188 -7.28 7.29 -20.02
N LEU A 189 -6.15 6.62 -20.26
CA LEU A 189 -4.95 7.26 -20.81
C LEU A 189 -5.23 7.86 -22.17
N ALA A 190 -5.90 7.13 -23.07
CA ALA A 190 -6.24 7.62 -24.41
C ALA A 190 -7.14 8.87 -24.36
N GLN A 191 -8.09 8.93 -23.40
CA GLN A 191 -8.94 10.11 -23.22
C GLN A 191 -8.12 11.32 -22.74
N VAL A 192 -7.25 11.15 -21.75
CA VAL A 192 -6.37 12.21 -21.28
C VAL A 192 -5.48 12.71 -22.42
N TYR A 193 -4.87 11.79 -23.19
CA TYR A 193 -3.98 12.17 -24.30
C TYR A 193 -4.72 12.93 -25.41
N ARG A 194 -5.93 12.47 -25.80
CA ARG A 194 -6.76 13.19 -26.80
C ARG A 194 -7.06 14.61 -26.33
N LYS A 195 -7.44 14.77 -25.07
CA LYS A 195 -7.73 16.10 -24.51
C LYS A 195 -6.51 16.99 -24.52
N LEU A 196 -5.32 16.49 -24.16
CA LEU A 196 -4.07 17.25 -24.24
C LEU A 196 -3.77 17.69 -25.68
N ARG A 197 -3.97 16.80 -26.65
CA ARG A 197 -3.82 17.14 -28.08
C ARG A 197 -4.80 18.23 -28.56
N ASP A 198 -6.05 18.14 -28.10
CA ASP A 198 -7.08 19.14 -28.44
C ASP A 198 -6.73 20.51 -27.84
N MET A 199 -6.25 20.53 -26.60
CA MET A 199 -5.78 21.75 -25.94
C MET A 199 -4.54 22.34 -26.64
N GLN A 200 -3.59 21.50 -27.07
CA GLN A 200 -2.42 21.94 -27.85
C GLN A 200 -2.83 22.57 -29.20
N ARG A 201 -3.80 21.95 -29.89
CA ARG A 201 -4.31 22.48 -31.18
C ARG A 201 -5.07 23.81 -31.04
N ALA A 202 -5.72 24.01 -29.89
CA ALA A 202 -6.44 25.25 -29.58
C ALA A 202 -5.54 26.33 -29.00
N SER A 203 -4.28 26.04 -28.73
CA SER A 203 -3.31 26.99 -28.18
C SER A 203 -2.45 27.59 -29.32
N ASP A 204 -2.29 28.90 -29.29
CA ASP A 204 -1.36 29.63 -30.20
C ASP A 204 0.09 29.59 -29.71
N THR A 205 0.34 28.93 -28.57
CA THR A 205 1.66 28.84 -27.92
C THR A 205 2.22 27.43 -27.93
N LEU A 206 3.56 27.30 -27.89
CA LEU A 206 4.23 26.02 -27.86
C LEU A 206 3.86 25.24 -26.59
N PHE A 207 3.71 25.93 -25.46
CA PHE A 207 3.27 25.35 -24.18
C PHE A 207 1.93 25.97 -23.77
N PHE A 208 0.99 25.14 -23.37
CA PHE A 208 -0.24 25.60 -22.73
C PHE A 208 -0.22 25.24 -21.24
N THR A 209 -1.03 25.93 -20.45
CA THR A 209 -1.09 25.72 -18.99
C THR A 209 -2.43 25.14 -18.58
N THR A 210 -2.39 24.11 -17.71
CA THR A 210 -3.59 23.48 -17.13
C THR A 210 -3.26 22.88 -15.76
N SER A 211 -4.28 22.54 -14.98
CA SER A 211 -4.12 21.78 -13.73
C SER A 211 -4.61 20.33 -13.88
N ASP A 212 -4.07 19.43 -13.06
CA ASP A 212 -4.52 18.04 -13.04
C ASP A 212 -6.02 17.94 -12.69
N ALA A 213 -6.53 18.84 -11.82
CA ALA A 213 -7.94 18.90 -11.46
C ALA A 213 -8.83 19.34 -12.63
N GLU A 214 -8.39 20.32 -13.39
CA GLU A 214 -9.11 20.80 -14.59
C GLU A 214 -9.15 19.71 -15.67
N LEU A 215 -8.02 19.07 -15.94
CA LEU A 215 -7.97 17.94 -16.88
C LEU A 215 -8.88 16.81 -16.44
N ALA A 216 -8.83 16.40 -15.17
CA ALA A 216 -9.68 15.35 -14.63
C ALA A 216 -11.17 15.67 -14.83
N LYS A 217 -11.60 16.91 -14.51
CA LYS A 217 -12.98 17.37 -14.69
C LYS A 217 -13.44 17.33 -16.15
N ASN A 218 -12.54 17.67 -17.09
CA ASN A 218 -12.84 17.76 -18.51
C ASN A 218 -12.81 16.42 -19.25
N VAL A 219 -12.20 15.39 -18.64
CA VAL A 219 -11.97 14.08 -19.27
C VAL A 219 -12.84 12.98 -18.64
N SER A 220 -13.14 13.10 -17.33
CA SER A 220 -13.87 12.07 -16.59
C SER A 220 -15.26 11.84 -17.18
N THR A 221 -15.62 10.56 -17.34
CA THR A 221 -16.96 10.09 -17.74
C THR A 221 -17.45 9.04 -16.75
N ASP A 222 -18.75 8.74 -16.76
CA ASP A 222 -19.32 7.68 -15.90
C ASP A 222 -18.75 6.29 -16.21
N ILE A 223 -18.35 6.05 -17.47
CA ILE A 223 -17.77 4.76 -17.92
C ILE A 223 -16.29 4.67 -17.57
N PHE A 224 -15.56 5.77 -17.75
CA PHE A 224 -14.12 5.85 -17.46
C PHE A 224 -13.87 7.03 -16.53
N PRO A 225 -14.04 6.84 -15.22
CA PRO A 225 -13.78 7.88 -14.25
C PRO A 225 -12.28 8.21 -14.22
N VAL A 226 -11.97 9.48 -14.35
CA VAL A 226 -10.60 10.02 -14.27
C VAL A 226 -10.58 11.06 -13.18
N ASN A 227 -9.69 10.90 -12.23
CA ASN A 227 -9.46 11.87 -11.16
C ASN A 227 -8.06 12.51 -11.27
N THR A 228 -7.74 13.38 -10.32
CA THR A 228 -6.46 14.09 -10.29
C THR A 228 -5.25 13.14 -10.22
N ALA A 229 -5.35 12.04 -9.45
CA ALA A 229 -4.28 11.05 -9.35
C ALA A 229 -4.06 10.32 -10.67
N SER A 230 -5.16 9.92 -11.35
CA SER A 230 -5.11 9.31 -12.67
C SER A 230 -4.45 10.22 -13.71
N VAL A 231 -4.76 11.53 -13.67
CA VAL A 231 -4.13 12.53 -14.58
C VAL A 231 -2.65 12.68 -14.27
N THR A 232 -2.28 12.76 -12.98
CA THR A 232 -0.87 12.84 -12.57
C THR A 232 -0.07 11.65 -13.10
N CYS A 233 -0.62 10.44 -12.98
CA CYS A 233 -0.01 9.23 -13.51
C CYS A 233 0.06 9.25 -15.04
N ALA A 234 -1.03 9.62 -15.73
CA ALA A 234 -1.06 9.72 -17.20
C ALA A 234 0.01 10.66 -17.73
N VAL A 235 0.15 11.86 -17.14
CA VAL A 235 1.20 12.82 -17.51
C VAL A 235 2.59 12.23 -17.30
N ALA A 236 2.83 11.48 -16.22
CA ALA A 236 4.11 10.84 -15.98
C ALA A 236 4.43 9.77 -17.03
N VAL A 237 3.46 8.90 -17.37
CA VAL A 237 3.58 7.91 -18.45
C VAL A 237 3.87 8.57 -19.80
N PHE A 238 3.14 9.62 -20.17
CA PHE A 238 3.35 10.29 -21.46
C PHE A 238 4.69 11.02 -21.56
N ARG A 239 5.20 11.55 -20.43
CA ARG A 239 6.57 12.11 -20.36
C ARG A 239 7.62 11.02 -20.57
N GLU A 240 7.47 9.88 -19.92
CA GLU A 240 8.39 8.73 -20.02
C GLU A 240 8.42 8.20 -21.46
N LEU A 241 7.28 8.15 -22.12
CA LEU A 241 7.15 7.75 -23.52
C LEU A 241 7.57 8.83 -24.53
N GLY A 242 7.97 10.00 -24.06
CA GLY A 242 8.39 11.10 -24.93
C GLY A 242 7.26 11.79 -25.71
N LEU A 243 5.99 11.49 -25.39
CA LEU A 243 4.81 12.04 -26.06
C LEU A 243 4.53 13.50 -25.71
N ILE A 244 4.94 13.93 -24.53
CA ILE A 244 4.77 15.29 -24.04
C ILE A 244 6.03 15.78 -23.31
N GLU A 245 6.17 17.10 -23.25
CA GLU A 245 7.00 17.79 -22.27
C GLU A 245 6.06 18.45 -21.24
N ALA A 246 6.32 18.25 -19.96
CA ALA A 246 5.49 18.83 -18.91
C ALA A 246 6.34 19.29 -17.73
N HIS A 247 6.14 20.54 -17.33
CA HIS A 247 6.82 21.17 -16.19
C HIS A 247 5.80 21.60 -15.15
N ALA A 248 6.07 21.27 -13.89
CA ALA A 248 5.25 21.72 -12.78
C ALA A 248 5.58 23.18 -12.43
N MET A 249 4.55 23.99 -12.24
CA MET A 249 4.67 25.40 -11.84
C MET A 249 3.67 25.70 -10.73
N PHE A 250 3.96 26.70 -9.89
CA PHE A 250 3.01 27.20 -8.91
C PHE A 250 2.25 28.38 -9.52
N GLY A 251 0.94 28.20 -9.71
CA GLY A 251 0.01 29.25 -10.11
C GLY A 251 -0.72 29.85 -8.91
N PRO A 252 -1.56 30.87 -9.12
CA PRO A 252 -2.35 31.54 -8.07
C PRO A 252 -3.25 30.55 -7.29
N ASP A 253 -3.79 29.55 -7.98
CA ASP A 253 -4.74 28.57 -7.43
C ASP A 253 -4.10 27.21 -7.08
N GLY A 254 -2.76 27.13 -7.03
CA GLY A 254 -2.02 25.93 -6.69
C GLY A 254 -1.11 25.40 -7.79
N LEU A 255 -0.85 24.09 -7.77
CA LEU A 255 0.04 23.44 -8.73
C LEU A 255 -0.63 23.36 -10.13
N VAL A 256 0.02 23.94 -11.11
CA VAL A 256 -0.35 23.88 -12.55
C VAL A 256 0.80 23.23 -13.33
N ARG A 257 0.47 22.78 -14.54
CA ARG A 257 1.46 22.22 -15.47
C ARG A 257 1.52 23.08 -16.73
N SER A 258 2.75 23.36 -17.16
CA SER A 258 3.04 23.86 -18.51
C SER A 258 3.33 22.64 -19.39
N ILE A 259 2.52 22.40 -20.41
CA ILE A 259 2.55 21.17 -21.21
C ILE A 259 2.73 21.52 -22.67
N HIS A 260 3.61 20.79 -23.35
CA HIS A 260 3.75 20.73 -24.81
C HIS A 260 3.54 19.28 -25.27
N VAL A 261 2.59 19.07 -26.19
CA VAL A 261 2.34 17.77 -26.83
C VAL A 261 3.17 17.66 -28.10
N LYS A 262 4.07 16.71 -28.16
CA LYS A 262 4.95 16.51 -29.33
C LYS A 262 4.21 15.86 -30.47
N ASP A 263 4.53 16.32 -31.71
CA ASP A 263 4.09 15.62 -32.91
C ASP A 263 4.92 14.38 -33.14
N THR A 264 4.32 13.22 -32.83
CA THR A 264 4.92 11.90 -33.06
C THR A 264 4.18 11.22 -34.21
N GLN A 265 4.92 10.74 -35.21
CA GLN A 265 4.39 9.90 -36.27
C GLN A 265 4.48 8.41 -35.93
N ASP A 266 5.29 8.06 -34.91
CA ASP A 266 5.53 6.68 -34.52
C ASP A 266 4.43 6.18 -33.58
N LYS A 267 4.08 4.91 -33.76
CA LYS A 267 3.13 4.20 -32.90
C LYS A 267 3.84 3.82 -31.60
N VAL A 268 3.54 4.50 -30.54
CA VAL A 268 4.10 4.27 -29.19
C VAL A 268 3.29 3.19 -28.47
N GLN A 269 3.96 2.25 -27.83
CA GLN A 269 3.31 1.25 -26.98
C GLN A 269 3.37 1.70 -25.51
N LEU A 270 2.25 1.60 -24.80
CA LEU A 270 2.20 1.96 -23.37
C LEU A 270 3.14 1.09 -22.52
N THR A 271 3.37 -0.14 -22.96
CA THR A 271 4.31 -1.09 -22.33
C THR A 271 5.76 -0.67 -22.40
N ASP A 272 6.12 0.36 -23.20
CA ASP A 272 7.47 0.92 -23.19
C ASP A 272 7.70 1.81 -21.95
N SER A 273 6.63 2.26 -21.29
CA SER A 273 6.72 2.95 -20.00
C SER A 273 6.93 1.94 -18.87
N VAL A 274 7.98 2.14 -18.08
CA VAL A 274 8.27 1.34 -16.88
C VAL A 274 7.13 1.49 -15.87
N ARG A 275 6.68 2.72 -15.62
CA ARG A 275 5.57 3.03 -14.72
C ARG A 275 4.27 2.33 -15.10
N TYR A 276 3.95 2.26 -16.39
CA TYR A 276 2.75 1.56 -16.85
C TYR A 276 2.85 0.06 -16.63
N ARG A 277 4.01 -0.55 -16.92
CA ARG A 277 4.25 -1.98 -16.65
C ARG A 277 4.15 -2.29 -15.16
N GLU A 278 4.90 -1.57 -14.32
CA GLU A 278 4.86 -1.76 -12.87
C GLU A 278 3.44 -1.69 -12.30
N GLY A 279 2.64 -0.74 -12.77
CA GLY A 279 1.26 -0.65 -12.30
C GLY A 279 0.34 -1.74 -12.82
N MET A 280 0.63 -2.33 -13.99
CA MET A 280 -0.06 -3.53 -14.47
C MET A 280 0.32 -4.75 -13.62
N ASP A 281 1.60 -4.91 -13.31
CA ASP A 281 2.12 -5.98 -12.47
C ASP A 281 1.54 -5.87 -11.03
N GLU A 282 1.46 -4.67 -10.45
CA GLU A 282 0.81 -4.44 -9.14
C GLU A 282 -0.66 -4.90 -9.13
N ARG A 283 -1.40 -4.68 -10.23
CA ARG A 283 -2.78 -5.17 -10.34
C ARG A 283 -2.85 -6.69 -10.40
N GLU A 284 -1.99 -7.33 -11.17
CA GLU A 284 -1.93 -8.79 -11.27
C GLU A 284 -1.57 -9.41 -9.91
N ILE A 285 -0.58 -8.86 -9.22
CA ILE A 285 -0.19 -9.24 -7.86
C ILE A 285 -1.37 -9.10 -6.90
N PHE A 286 -2.09 -7.97 -6.96
CA PHE A 286 -3.28 -7.77 -6.12
C PHE A 286 -4.37 -8.80 -6.42
N HIS A 287 -4.66 -9.08 -7.69
CA HIS A 287 -5.68 -10.07 -8.05
C HIS A 287 -5.31 -11.47 -7.56
N ALA A 288 -4.06 -11.87 -7.72
CA ALA A 288 -3.56 -13.15 -7.22
C ALA A 288 -3.67 -13.24 -5.68
N PHE A 289 -3.24 -12.20 -4.98
CA PHE A 289 -3.33 -12.10 -3.52
C PHE A 289 -4.79 -12.12 -3.04
N ARG A 290 -5.67 -11.30 -3.64
CA ARG A 290 -7.11 -11.26 -3.35
C ARG A 290 -7.72 -12.66 -3.45
N ASP A 291 -7.47 -13.35 -4.56
CA ASP A 291 -8.03 -14.66 -4.82
C ASP A 291 -7.52 -15.69 -3.83
N TRP A 292 -6.23 -15.63 -3.50
CA TRP A 292 -5.63 -16.47 -2.48
C TRP A 292 -6.22 -16.17 -1.09
N VAL A 293 -6.14 -14.92 -0.63
CA VAL A 293 -6.57 -14.57 0.74
C VAL A 293 -8.06 -14.80 0.96
N MET A 294 -8.91 -14.64 -0.06
CA MET A 294 -10.36 -14.85 0.07
C MET A 294 -10.77 -16.33 0.01
N ARG A 295 -9.95 -17.21 -0.58
CA ARG A 295 -10.20 -18.67 -0.65
C ARG A 295 -9.53 -19.44 0.47
N SER A 296 -8.47 -18.90 1.06
CA SER A 296 -7.70 -19.56 2.11
C SER A 296 -8.54 -19.81 3.36
N ASN A 297 -8.36 -20.95 3.96
CA ASN A 297 -8.93 -21.30 5.26
C ASN A 297 -8.09 -20.68 6.41
N ALA A 298 -8.62 -20.75 7.63
CA ALA A 298 -7.98 -20.15 8.80
C ALA A 298 -6.60 -20.76 9.11
N CYS A 299 -6.37 -22.03 8.78
CA CYS A 299 -5.09 -22.71 9.02
C CYS A 299 -4.00 -22.18 8.08
N ASP A 300 -4.31 -22.01 6.80
CA ASP A 300 -3.37 -21.49 5.80
C ASP A 300 -3.01 -20.02 6.11
N LEU A 301 -4.00 -19.23 6.51
CA LEU A 301 -3.79 -17.84 6.91
C LEU A 301 -2.99 -17.73 8.21
N GLN A 302 -3.24 -18.63 9.20
CA GLN A 302 -2.45 -18.70 10.43
C GLN A 302 -0.98 -19.01 10.11
N ARG A 303 -0.73 -19.98 9.22
CA ARG A 303 0.62 -20.31 8.78
C ARG A 303 1.30 -19.10 8.15
N ARG A 304 0.61 -18.37 7.26
CA ARG A 304 1.16 -17.17 6.62
C ARG A 304 1.48 -16.04 7.61
N VAL A 305 0.71 -15.87 8.67
CA VAL A 305 0.98 -14.88 9.71
C VAL A 305 2.18 -15.27 10.59
N SER A 306 2.36 -16.56 10.83
CA SER A 306 3.38 -17.08 11.75
C SER A 306 4.75 -17.31 11.11
N HIS A 307 4.80 -17.46 9.78
CA HIS A 307 6.04 -17.77 9.06
C HIS A 307 6.50 -16.57 8.20
N PRO A 308 7.81 -16.32 8.11
CA PRO A 308 8.34 -15.29 7.22
C PRO A 308 8.15 -15.70 5.75
N ILE A 309 8.15 -14.72 4.84
CA ILE A 309 8.23 -14.98 3.40
C ILE A 309 9.69 -15.19 3.05
N LEU A 310 10.02 -16.42 2.60
CA LEU A 310 11.37 -16.82 2.25
C LEU A 310 11.41 -17.37 0.82
N PRO A 311 12.55 -17.25 0.11
CA PRO A 311 12.72 -17.89 -1.18
C PRO A 311 12.63 -19.43 -1.05
N THR A 312 12.12 -20.08 -2.08
CA THR A 312 11.96 -21.56 -2.14
C THR A 312 13.30 -22.28 -1.92
N THR A 313 14.40 -21.68 -2.36
CA THR A 313 15.77 -22.21 -2.14
C THR A 313 16.22 -22.16 -0.68
N ALA A 314 15.63 -21.32 0.16
CA ALA A 314 15.90 -21.26 1.59
C ALA A 314 15.21 -22.42 2.33
N VAL A 315 13.94 -22.66 1.98
CA VAL A 315 13.12 -23.76 2.55
C VAL A 315 13.72 -25.13 2.24
N ALA A 316 14.25 -25.34 1.02
CA ALA A 316 14.89 -26.59 0.64
C ALA A 316 16.17 -26.91 1.42
N LYS A 317 16.88 -25.89 1.97
CA LYS A 317 18.09 -26.11 2.79
C LYS A 317 17.76 -26.54 4.20
N GLU A 318 16.64 -26.10 4.77
CA GLU A 318 16.21 -26.51 6.14
C GLU A 318 15.74 -27.96 6.16
N VAL A 319 14.96 -28.38 5.18
CA VAL A 319 14.52 -29.79 5.06
C VAL A 319 15.72 -30.75 4.83
N GLY A 320 16.81 -30.27 4.27
CA GLY A 320 18.05 -31.06 4.10
C GLY A 320 18.91 -31.16 5.38
N ASN A 321 18.79 -30.24 6.31
CA ASN A 321 19.55 -30.27 7.58
C ASN A 321 18.87 -31.09 8.69
N GLU A 322 17.54 -31.28 8.65
CA GLU A 322 16.83 -32.14 9.61
C GLU A 322 17.00 -33.65 9.31
N GLN A 323 17.60 -34.04 8.17
CA GLN A 323 17.86 -35.44 7.83
C GLN A 323 19.32 -35.90 8.14
N VAL A 324 20.14 -35.06 8.77
CA VAL A 324 21.56 -35.33 9.04
C VAL A 324 21.91 -35.25 10.55
N GLU A 325 20.94 -35.29 11.44
CA GLU A 325 21.09 -35.67 12.86
C GLU A 325 20.21 -36.91 13.12
#